data_ec26fe5652a9a43daf9d4a4b95c13031
#
_entry.id   ec26fe5652a9a43daf9d4a4b95c13031
#
_cell.length_a   1.000
_cell.length_b   1.000
_cell.length_c   1.000
_cell.angle_alpha   90.00
_cell.angle_beta   90.00
_cell.angle_gamma   90.00
#
_symmetry.space_group_name_H-M   'P 1'
#
loop_
_entity.id
_entity.type
_entity.pdbx_description
1 polymer ?
#
loop_
_entity_poly.entity_id
_entity_poly.type
_entity_poly.pdbx_seq_one_letter_code
_entity_poly.pdbx_strand_id
1 'polypeptide(L)'
;MNIEKQYQEDHSVKLIVEVDQEKMTTYKRRAATKIASRGNIAGFRPGKAPYDIVVRTYGEGAITEQAVDLFIDQEYSNILKEADVNPGAAGSLESIDSLEPPKFTFRVPLAPEVDLGDYHSVRMPYEWQAPDQTAVDAALEDLRQMYATTENVERAIELGDYVLVDVKSETTELNRTGFATFVRKEERDTEWPYNGFAKELVGLKAGESKTVKHDFPETWEVEELKGKSVEIEVTVKTVRGVTLPDVNDEFAKMTGAGETVDALMEAVKKDVETRSQAEYDDKYFVDLIEKIKEGATIKYHEHTIEHEGEHVLSDLSNRLSQQGMDLETYFKVRSTTREQFVEEEVKPVAKKRLERGLLLDEVVRVEKIQLDNEALDAEYNNTLNGLAQQGMDFSKIRGGKKGQKQLSEAIAMESASRVMTRKALEMIKSIAMGEYKPVEEAKAEETTEEEAPAEGNEEKASE
;
A
#
# COMPACT_ATOMS: atom_id res chain seq x y z
N MET A 1 -10.42 -41.33 9.60
CA MET A 1 -9.95 -41.02 8.22
C MET A 1 -8.46 -41.25 8.19
N ASN A 2 -7.90 -41.68 7.06
CA ASN A 2 -6.44 -41.76 6.90
C ASN A 2 -6.02 -40.60 5.99
N ILE A 3 -5.03 -39.80 6.43
CA ILE A 3 -4.60 -38.60 5.72
C ILE A 3 -3.10 -38.71 5.45
N GLU A 4 -2.72 -38.72 4.18
CA GLU A 4 -1.34 -38.66 3.74
C GLU A 4 -1.00 -37.25 3.26
N LYS A 5 0.17 -36.71 3.66
CA LYS A 5 0.64 -35.38 3.29
C LYS A 5 1.79 -35.48 2.28
N GLN A 6 1.72 -34.73 1.19
CA GLN A 6 2.77 -34.62 0.20
C GLN A 6 3.06 -33.13 -0.07
N TYR A 7 4.14 -32.61 0.51
CA TYR A 7 4.57 -31.22 0.29
C TYR A 7 5.08 -31.04 -1.14
N GLN A 8 4.71 -29.91 -1.73
CA GLN A 8 5.06 -29.55 -3.10
C GLN A 8 6.08 -28.39 -3.12
N GLU A 9 6.80 -28.24 -4.22
CA GLU A 9 7.80 -27.18 -4.39
C GLU A 9 7.19 -25.76 -4.43
N ASP A 10 5.92 -25.66 -4.80
CA ASP A 10 5.17 -24.40 -4.89
C ASP A 10 4.58 -23.92 -3.55
N HIS A 11 5.11 -24.40 -2.44
CA HIS A 11 4.62 -24.08 -1.11
C HIS A 11 3.14 -24.44 -0.91
N SER A 12 2.72 -25.57 -1.46
CA SER A 12 1.43 -26.20 -1.20
C SER A 12 1.60 -27.61 -0.63
N VAL A 13 0.55 -28.16 -0.07
CA VAL A 13 0.51 -29.56 0.35
C VAL A 13 -0.67 -30.29 -0.31
N LYS A 14 -0.40 -31.46 -0.87
CA LYS A 14 -1.45 -32.38 -1.29
C LYS A 14 -1.85 -33.24 -0.10
N LEU A 15 -3.13 -33.20 0.25
CA LEU A 15 -3.73 -34.03 1.28
C LEU A 15 -4.52 -35.14 0.59
N ILE A 16 -4.03 -36.35 0.70
CA ILE A 16 -4.71 -37.53 0.19
C ILE A 16 -5.51 -38.13 1.33
N VAL A 17 -6.83 -38.00 1.26
CA VAL A 17 -7.76 -38.33 2.33
C VAL A 17 -8.56 -39.57 1.96
N GLU A 18 -8.33 -40.64 2.66
CA GLU A 18 -9.14 -41.86 2.55
C GLU A 18 -10.24 -41.85 3.61
N VAL A 19 -11.48 -41.96 3.17
CA VAL A 19 -12.67 -41.83 4.02
C VAL A 19 -13.32 -43.22 4.21
N ASP A 20 -13.76 -43.49 5.45
CA ASP A 20 -14.47 -44.72 5.74
C ASP A 20 -15.78 -44.82 4.96
N GLN A 21 -16.04 -46.00 4.36
CA GLN A 21 -17.21 -46.24 3.52
C GLN A 21 -18.53 -45.97 4.28
N GLU A 22 -18.59 -46.25 5.56
CA GLU A 22 -19.76 -46.00 6.42
C GLU A 22 -20.03 -44.50 6.54
N LYS A 23 -18.98 -43.71 6.69
CA LYS A 23 -19.06 -42.27 6.77
C LYS A 23 -19.60 -41.71 5.44
N MET A 24 -19.06 -42.16 4.30
CA MET A 24 -19.53 -41.71 2.99
C MET A 24 -20.97 -42.13 2.71
N THR A 25 -21.39 -43.33 3.14
CA THR A 25 -22.79 -43.77 3.05
C THR A 25 -23.74 -42.84 3.81
N THR A 26 -23.28 -42.31 4.94
CA THR A 26 -24.06 -41.33 5.71
C THR A 26 -24.25 -40.04 4.93
N TYR A 27 -23.19 -39.56 4.26
CA TYR A 27 -23.27 -38.36 3.39
C TYR A 27 -24.14 -38.61 2.16
N LYS A 28 -24.08 -39.80 1.53
CA LYS A 28 -24.96 -40.16 0.41
C LYS A 28 -26.45 -40.11 0.83
N ARG A 29 -26.80 -40.57 2.03
CA ARG A 29 -28.18 -40.47 2.54
C ARG A 29 -28.62 -39.03 2.80
N ARG A 30 -27.75 -38.19 3.34
CA ARG A 30 -27.99 -36.75 3.54
C ARG A 30 -28.16 -36.02 2.20
N ALA A 31 -27.30 -36.32 1.23
CA ALA A 31 -27.36 -35.79 -0.13
C ALA A 31 -28.72 -36.16 -0.80
N ALA A 32 -29.12 -37.42 -0.72
CA ALA A 32 -30.40 -37.85 -1.25
C ALA A 32 -31.58 -37.07 -0.62
N THR A 33 -31.55 -36.86 0.69
CA THR A 33 -32.57 -36.06 1.38
C THR A 33 -32.56 -34.59 0.91
N LYS A 34 -31.38 -34.00 0.71
CA LYS A 34 -31.21 -32.63 0.22
C LYS A 34 -31.71 -32.47 -1.21
N ILE A 35 -31.40 -33.44 -2.10
CA ILE A 35 -31.90 -33.48 -3.49
C ILE A 35 -33.42 -33.63 -3.49
N ALA A 36 -33.95 -34.57 -2.73
CA ALA A 36 -35.40 -34.78 -2.62
C ALA A 36 -36.18 -33.61 -2.02
N SER A 37 -35.52 -32.73 -1.25
CA SER A 37 -36.14 -31.52 -0.70
C SER A 37 -36.24 -30.38 -1.71
N ARG A 38 -35.33 -30.33 -2.70
CA ARG A 38 -35.31 -29.33 -3.75
C ARG A 38 -36.04 -29.75 -5.01
N GLY A 39 -36.13 -31.08 -5.24
CA GLY A 39 -36.80 -31.66 -6.39
C GLY A 39 -38.21 -32.09 -6.10
N ASN A 40 -38.98 -32.33 -7.17
CA ASN A 40 -40.35 -32.85 -7.07
C ASN A 40 -40.35 -34.34 -7.46
N ILE A 41 -40.56 -35.22 -6.48
CA ILE A 41 -40.70 -36.68 -6.69
C ILE A 41 -42.15 -37.04 -6.57
N ALA A 42 -42.74 -37.57 -7.65
CA ALA A 42 -44.16 -37.95 -7.68
C ALA A 42 -44.52 -38.93 -6.54
N GLY A 43 -45.55 -38.62 -5.79
CA GLY A 43 -46.03 -39.45 -4.68
C GLY A 43 -45.38 -39.20 -3.31
N PHE A 44 -44.38 -38.29 -3.22
CA PHE A 44 -43.69 -37.98 -1.96
C PHE A 44 -43.68 -36.49 -1.65
N ARG A 45 -43.79 -36.15 -0.36
CA ARG A 45 -43.57 -34.79 0.12
C ARG A 45 -42.09 -34.45 0.00
N PRO A 46 -41.72 -33.21 -0.36
CA PRO A 46 -40.31 -32.78 -0.47
C PRO A 46 -39.47 -33.23 0.73
N GLY A 47 -38.32 -33.89 0.47
CA GLY A 47 -37.39 -34.40 1.45
C GLY A 47 -37.81 -35.67 2.20
N LYS A 48 -38.94 -36.31 1.82
CA LYS A 48 -39.47 -37.53 2.50
C LYS A 48 -39.43 -38.77 1.62
N ALA A 49 -38.93 -38.70 0.40
CA ALA A 49 -38.74 -39.86 -0.47
C ALA A 49 -37.66 -40.80 0.11
N PRO A 50 -37.86 -42.12 0.12
CA PRO A 50 -36.86 -43.12 0.49
C PRO A 50 -35.64 -43.04 -0.43
N TYR A 51 -34.46 -43.41 0.09
CA TYR A 51 -33.17 -43.33 -0.62
C TYR A 51 -33.22 -43.99 -2.01
N ASP A 52 -33.76 -45.22 -2.09
CA ASP A 52 -33.85 -45.99 -3.32
C ASP A 52 -34.70 -45.32 -4.41
N ILE A 53 -35.75 -44.59 -3.99
CA ILE A 53 -36.59 -43.83 -4.92
C ILE A 53 -35.87 -42.62 -5.45
N VAL A 54 -35.09 -41.94 -4.59
CA VAL A 54 -34.26 -40.79 -5.01
C VAL A 54 -33.18 -41.26 -5.99
N VAL A 55 -32.52 -42.39 -5.70
CA VAL A 55 -31.50 -43.00 -6.62
C VAL A 55 -32.13 -43.32 -7.98
N ARG A 56 -33.34 -43.93 -8.01
CA ARG A 56 -34.01 -44.23 -9.29
C ARG A 56 -34.43 -43.01 -10.08
N THR A 57 -34.73 -41.90 -9.39
CA THR A 57 -35.22 -40.67 -10.04
C THR A 57 -34.07 -39.79 -10.56
N TYR A 58 -33.00 -39.64 -9.79
CA TYR A 58 -31.91 -38.70 -10.08
C TYR A 58 -30.60 -39.39 -10.47
N GLY A 59 -30.50 -40.70 -10.29
CA GLY A 59 -29.27 -41.46 -10.53
C GLY A 59 -28.30 -41.45 -9.34
N GLU A 60 -27.50 -42.51 -9.22
CA GLU A 60 -26.50 -42.60 -8.15
C GLU A 60 -25.38 -41.56 -8.29
N GLY A 61 -25.02 -41.19 -9.52
CA GLY A 61 -23.99 -40.17 -9.81
C GLY A 61 -24.32 -38.83 -9.17
N ALA A 62 -25.55 -38.32 -9.38
CA ALA A 62 -25.98 -37.03 -8.81
C ALA A 62 -25.99 -37.02 -7.27
N ILE A 63 -26.34 -38.18 -6.67
CA ILE A 63 -26.32 -38.32 -5.19
C ILE A 63 -24.88 -38.37 -4.70
N THR A 64 -23.99 -39.04 -5.40
CA THR A 64 -22.57 -39.13 -5.03
C THR A 64 -21.89 -37.78 -5.14
N GLU A 65 -22.11 -37.02 -6.22
CA GLU A 65 -21.60 -35.67 -6.40
C GLU A 65 -22.07 -34.75 -5.24
N GLN A 66 -23.35 -34.70 -4.97
CA GLN A 66 -23.88 -33.91 -3.85
C GLN A 66 -23.38 -34.40 -2.47
N ALA A 67 -23.06 -35.69 -2.33
CA ALA A 67 -22.50 -36.23 -1.09
C ALA A 67 -21.06 -35.82 -0.90
N VAL A 68 -20.27 -35.76 -1.97
CA VAL A 68 -18.90 -35.25 -1.99
C VAL A 68 -18.92 -33.76 -1.60
N ASP A 69 -19.77 -32.95 -2.21
CA ASP A 69 -19.90 -31.52 -1.85
C ASP A 69 -20.22 -31.35 -0.34
N LEU A 70 -21.20 -32.08 0.16
CA LEU A 70 -21.57 -32.04 1.58
C LEU A 70 -20.45 -32.50 2.51
N PHE A 71 -19.67 -33.48 2.08
CA PHE A 71 -18.54 -34.00 2.83
C PHE A 71 -17.46 -32.90 2.91
N ILE A 72 -17.09 -32.29 1.77
CA ILE A 72 -16.11 -31.22 1.71
C ILE A 72 -16.54 -30.06 2.59
N ASP A 73 -17.75 -29.54 2.40
CA ASP A 73 -18.28 -28.41 3.16
C ASP A 73 -18.22 -28.61 4.69
N GLN A 74 -18.43 -29.86 5.17
CA GLN A 74 -18.51 -30.14 6.60
C GLN A 74 -17.22 -30.63 7.22
N GLU A 75 -16.40 -31.36 6.47
CA GLU A 75 -15.23 -32.05 7.00
C GLU A 75 -13.91 -31.38 6.65
N TYR A 76 -13.87 -30.49 5.67
CA TYR A 76 -12.61 -29.86 5.21
C TYR A 76 -11.83 -29.22 6.36
N SER A 77 -12.51 -28.46 7.24
CA SER A 77 -11.85 -27.86 8.41
C SER A 77 -11.32 -28.89 9.41
N ASN A 78 -12.00 -30.04 9.53
CA ASN A 78 -11.54 -31.13 10.38
C ASN A 78 -10.33 -31.86 9.76
N ILE A 79 -10.36 -32.03 8.43
CA ILE A 79 -9.23 -32.61 7.68
C ILE A 79 -7.97 -31.79 7.87
N LEU A 80 -8.05 -30.44 7.76
CA LEU A 80 -6.91 -29.54 7.98
C LEU A 80 -6.35 -29.65 9.41
N LYS A 81 -7.24 -29.70 10.42
CA LYS A 81 -6.85 -29.86 11.82
C LYS A 81 -6.19 -31.21 12.10
N GLU A 82 -6.79 -32.32 11.60
CA GLU A 82 -6.27 -33.67 11.77
C GLU A 82 -4.95 -33.84 11.03
N ALA A 83 -4.81 -33.15 9.89
CA ALA A 83 -3.57 -33.10 9.13
C ALA A 83 -2.52 -32.17 9.75
N ASP A 84 -2.84 -31.37 10.78
CA ASP A 84 -1.95 -30.37 11.35
C ASP A 84 -1.28 -29.52 10.25
N VAL A 85 -2.13 -28.90 9.41
CA VAL A 85 -1.73 -28.03 8.30
C VAL A 85 -2.28 -26.63 8.54
N ASN A 86 -1.39 -25.64 8.44
CA ASN A 86 -1.75 -24.21 8.51
C ASN A 86 -1.96 -23.68 7.08
N PRO A 87 -3.22 -23.51 6.63
CA PRO A 87 -3.50 -23.04 5.27
C PRO A 87 -3.27 -21.53 5.16
N GLY A 88 -2.62 -21.10 4.07
CA GLY A 88 -2.52 -19.68 3.68
C GLY A 88 -3.73 -19.19 2.89
N ALA A 89 -4.45 -20.12 2.26
CA ALA A 89 -5.67 -19.83 1.52
C ALA A 89 -6.61 -21.06 1.53
N ALA A 90 -7.83 -20.88 1.03
CA ALA A 90 -8.75 -21.99 0.85
C ALA A 90 -8.16 -23.01 -0.14
N GLY A 91 -8.03 -24.26 0.30
CA GLY A 91 -7.62 -25.34 -0.59
C GLY A 91 -8.74 -25.75 -1.54
N SER A 92 -8.37 -26.44 -2.60
CA SER A 92 -9.28 -26.96 -3.61
C SER A 92 -9.23 -28.51 -3.66
N LEU A 93 -10.34 -29.13 -4.07
CA LEU A 93 -10.34 -30.53 -4.44
C LEU A 93 -9.65 -30.68 -5.79
N GLU A 94 -8.47 -31.32 -5.83
CA GLU A 94 -7.70 -31.55 -7.05
C GLU A 94 -8.27 -32.76 -7.82
N SER A 95 -8.57 -33.87 -7.12
CA SER A 95 -9.13 -35.07 -7.73
C SER A 95 -9.96 -35.91 -6.76
N ILE A 96 -10.84 -36.71 -7.35
CA ILE A 96 -11.51 -37.83 -6.69
C ILE A 96 -10.86 -39.10 -7.21
N ASP A 97 -9.91 -39.64 -6.45
CA ASP A 97 -9.09 -40.75 -6.90
C ASP A 97 -9.85 -42.06 -6.94
N SER A 98 -10.77 -42.26 -6.01
CA SER A 98 -11.64 -43.43 -5.93
C SER A 98 -12.93 -43.10 -5.18
N LEU A 99 -14.00 -43.80 -5.48
CA LEU A 99 -15.26 -43.76 -4.73
C LEU A 99 -15.45 -44.99 -3.86
N GLU A 100 -14.69 -46.07 -4.09
CA GLU A 100 -14.73 -47.33 -3.33
C GLU A 100 -13.32 -47.94 -3.21
N PRO A 101 -12.60 -47.73 -2.07
CA PRO A 101 -12.91 -46.80 -0.95
C PRO A 101 -12.83 -45.33 -1.38
N PRO A 102 -13.64 -44.46 -0.74
CA PRO A 102 -13.64 -43.04 -1.10
C PRO A 102 -12.29 -42.40 -0.77
N LYS A 103 -11.63 -41.84 -1.81
CA LYS A 103 -10.31 -41.20 -1.71
C LYS A 103 -10.31 -39.88 -2.46
N PHE A 104 -9.93 -38.82 -1.76
CA PHE A 104 -9.94 -37.46 -2.26
C PHE A 104 -8.56 -36.84 -2.12
N THR A 105 -8.12 -36.13 -3.15
CA THR A 105 -6.88 -35.34 -3.11
C THR A 105 -7.22 -33.86 -3.08
N PHE A 106 -6.85 -33.20 -1.99
CA PHE A 106 -6.96 -31.76 -1.84
C PHE A 106 -5.60 -31.11 -2.05
N ARG A 107 -5.56 -29.98 -2.74
CA ARG A 107 -4.41 -29.10 -2.81
C ARG A 107 -4.62 -27.89 -1.92
N VAL A 108 -3.75 -27.72 -0.95
CA VAL A 108 -3.88 -26.68 0.08
C VAL A 108 -2.64 -25.78 0.02
N PRO A 109 -2.78 -24.49 -0.36
CA PRO A 109 -1.72 -23.51 -0.22
C PRO A 109 -1.34 -23.37 1.25
N LEU A 110 -0.06 -23.39 1.57
CA LEU A 110 0.44 -23.21 2.93
C LEU A 110 0.53 -21.72 3.28
N ALA A 111 0.41 -21.42 4.56
CA ALA A 111 0.71 -20.09 5.07
C ALA A 111 2.17 -19.73 4.77
N PRO A 112 2.47 -18.46 4.47
CA PRO A 112 3.84 -18.02 4.25
C PRO A 112 4.76 -18.38 5.42
N GLU A 113 5.98 -18.77 5.10
CA GLU A 113 7.06 -19.04 6.05
C GLU A 113 8.23 -18.12 5.77
N VAL A 114 8.74 -17.48 6.82
CA VAL A 114 9.89 -16.57 6.74
C VAL A 114 10.96 -17.04 7.72
N ASP A 115 12.17 -17.18 7.22
CA ASP A 115 13.38 -17.33 8.01
C ASP A 115 14.24 -16.08 7.76
N LEU A 116 14.42 -15.24 8.77
CA LEU A 116 15.16 -13.98 8.67
C LEU A 116 16.67 -14.18 8.54
N GLY A 117 17.18 -15.41 8.78
CA GLY A 117 18.62 -15.66 8.81
C GLY A 117 19.32 -14.83 9.88
N ASP A 118 20.55 -14.43 9.62
CA ASP A 118 21.35 -13.60 10.54
C ASP A 118 21.15 -12.09 10.28
N TYR A 119 19.90 -11.61 10.39
CA TYR A 119 19.60 -10.19 10.16
C TYR A 119 20.20 -9.27 11.23
N HIS A 120 20.55 -9.78 12.41
CA HIS A 120 21.25 -9.03 13.46
C HIS A 120 22.69 -8.62 13.07
N SER A 121 23.29 -9.31 12.09
CA SER A 121 24.62 -8.95 11.58
C SER A 121 24.60 -7.84 10.51
N VAL A 122 23.42 -7.53 9.97
CA VAL A 122 23.27 -6.49 8.94
C VAL A 122 23.67 -5.14 9.53
N ARG A 123 24.54 -4.41 8.82
CA ARG A 123 24.95 -3.06 9.19
C ARG A 123 24.74 -2.10 8.04
N MET A 124 24.08 -0.99 8.35
CA MET A 124 23.80 0.10 7.40
C MET A 124 23.73 1.41 8.19
N PRO A 125 24.67 2.34 7.95
CA PRO A 125 24.66 3.61 8.66
C PRO A 125 23.46 4.46 8.25
N TYR A 126 22.95 5.24 9.20
CA TYR A 126 21.89 6.22 8.94
C TYR A 126 22.54 7.61 8.88
N GLU A 127 22.61 8.22 7.69
CA GLU A 127 23.37 9.43 7.40
C GLU A 127 22.50 10.58 6.90
N TRP A 128 21.26 10.68 7.40
CA TRP A 128 20.41 11.81 7.05
C TRP A 128 21.02 13.13 7.52
N GLN A 129 20.95 14.13 6.67
CA GLN A 129 21.37 15.49 6.97
C GLN A 129 20.19 16.44 6.80
N ALA A 130 20.04 17.36 7.75
CA ALA A 130 19.02 18.38 7.67
C ALA A 130 19.24 19.25 6.42
N PRO A 131 18.17 19.61 5.70
CA PRO A 131 18.25 20.53 4.56
C PRO A 131 18.90 21.86 4.94
N ASP A 132 19.59 22.45 3.99
CA ASP A 132 20.23 23.74 4.16
C ASP A 132 19.22 24.91 4.08
N GLN A 133 19.70 26.13 4.35
CA GLN A 133 18.86 27.32 4.30
C GLN A 133 18.28 27.57 2.90
N THR A 134 18.96 27.14 1.85
CA THR A 134 18.51 27.30 0.45
C THR A 134 17.20 26.53 0.21
N ALA A 135 17.07 25.31 0.78
CA ALA A 135 15.85 24.52 0.69
C ALA A 135 14.67 25.19 1.45
N VAL A 136 14.96 25.79 2.60
CA VAL A 136 13.95 26.52 3.37
C VAL A 136 13.50 27.78 2.63
N ASP A 137 14.42 28.52 2.03
CA ASP A 137 14.11 29.73 1.26
C ASP A 137 13.29 29.37 -0.01
N ALA A 138 13.61 28.26 -0.67
CA ALA A 138 12.84 27.76 -1.80
C ALA A 138 11.41 27.35 -1.40
N ALA A 139 11.24 26.67 -0.27
CA ALA A 139 9.92 26.31 0.26
C ALA A 139 9.10 27.54 0.66
N LEU A 140 9.72 28.56 1.24
CA LEU A 140 9.08 29.84 1.54
C LEU A 140 8.63 30.55 0.25
N GLU A 141 9.45 30.53 -0.81
CA GLU A 141 9.08 31.13 -2.09
C GLU A 141 7.94 30.37 -2.76
N ASP A 142 7.92 29.02 -2.70
CA ASP A 142 6.78 28.22 -3.16
C ASP A 142 5.50 28.54 -2.38
N LEU A 143 5.61 28.71 -1.06
CA LEU A 143 4.48 29.12 -0.22
C LEU A 143 3.97 30.52 -0.63
N ARG A 144 4.85 31.49 -0.88
CA ARG A 144 4.49 32.81 -1.41
C ARG A 144 3.77 32.72 -2.75
N GLN A 145 4.21 31.85 -3.64
CA GLN A 145 3.59 31.62 -4.95
C GLN A 145 2.16 31.06 -4.82
N MET A 146 1.90 30.21 -3.82
CA MET A 146 0.54 29.67 -3.57
C MET A 146 -0.46 30.78 -3.17
N TYR A 147 0.01 31.83 -2.54
CA TYR A 147 -0.78 32.99 -2.10
C TYR A 147 -0.63 34.22 -3.00
N ALA A 148 0.00 34.08 -4.15
CA ALA A 148 0.23 35.16 -5.08
C ALA A 148 -1.07 35.66 -5.71
N THR A 149 -1.16 36.95 -5.91
CA THR A 149 -2.23 37.55 -6.71
C THR A 149 -1.80 37.74 -8.15
N THR A 150 -2.71 37.50 -9.10
CA THR A 150 -2.38 37.61 -10.52
C THR A 150 -3.30 38.63 -11.19
N GLU A 151 -2.72 39.53 -12.00
CA GLU A 151 -3.45 40.50 -12.78
C GLU A 151 -3.03 40.40 -14.27
N ASN A 152 -3.99 40.56 -15.19
CA ASN A 152 -3.67 40.60 -16.62
C ASN A 152 -2.85 41.85 -16.94
N VAL A 153 -1.72 41.67 -17.60
CA VAL A 153 -0.85 42.77 -18.02
C VAL A 153 -0.63 42.78 -19.53
N GLU A 154 -0.54 44.00 -20.10
CA GLU A 154 -0.33 44.16 -21.56
C GLU A 154 1.15 44.42 -21.93
N ARG A 155 2.08 44.17 -20.99
CA ARG A 155 3.53 44.26 -21.21
C ARG A 155 4.12 42.93 -21.72
N ALA A 156 5.39 43.00 -22.12
CA ALA A 156 6.16 41.80 -22.41
C ALA A 156 6.35 40.92 -21.15
N ILE A 157 6.45 39.61 -21.36
CA ILE A 157 6.70 38.62 -20.31
C ILE A 157 8.03 38.93 -19.59
N GLU A 158 7.96 38.96 -18.27
CA GLU A 158 9.10 39.09 -17.37
C GLU A 158 9.26 37.85 -16.50
N LEU A 159 10.44 37.71 -15.89
CA LEU A 159 10.65 36.66 -14.88
C LEU A 159 9.71 36.91 -13.70
N GLY A 160 8.97 35.86 -13.29
CA GLY A 160 7.96 35.92 -12.23
C GLY A 160 6.54 36.02 -12.76
N ASP A 161 6.31 36.12 -14.07
CA ASP A 161 4.97 36.15 -14.66
C ASP A 161 4.36 34.76 -14.81
N TYR A 162 3.04 34.72 -14.79
CA TYR A 162 2.26 33.54 -15.13
C TYR A 162 1.70 33.71 -16.55
N VAL A 163 2.01 32.77 -17.42
CA VAL A 163 1.66 32.88 -18.83
C VAL A 163 0.78 31.71 -19.29
N LEU A 164 -0.21 32.02 -20.12
CA LEU A 164 -1.02 31.02 -20.79
C LEU A 164 -0.59 30.96 -22.24
N VAL A 165 -0.18 29.79 -22.70
CA VAL A 165 0.35 29.59 -24.06
C VAL A 165 -0.34 28.43 -24.77
N ASP A 166 -0.36 28.47 -26.09
CA ASP A 166 -0.61 27.31 -26.93
C ASP A 166 0.73 26.80 -27.43
N VAL A 167 0.96 25.52 -27.28
CA VAL A 167 2.17 24.82 -27.71
C VAL A 167 1.78 23.88 -28.84
N LYS A 168 2.45 23.99 -29.98
CA LYS A 168 2.27 23.16 -31.17
C LYS A 168 3.61 22.63 -31.64
N SER A 169 3.64 21.36 -32.02
CA SER A 169 4.80 20.70 -32.61
C SER A 169 4.37 19.65 -33.61
N GLU A 170 5.27 19.19 -34.44
CA GLU A 170 5.05 18.03 -35.32
C GLU A 170 4.76 16.76 -34.51
N THR A 171 5.29 16.68 -33.31
CA THR A 171 5.05 15.57 -32.35
C THR A 171 3.78 15.88 -31.54
N THR A 172 2.76 15.05 -31.71
CA THR A 172 1.44 15.25 -31.07
C THR A 172 1.49 15.33 -29.54
N GLU A 173 2.44 14.69 -28.91
CA GLU A 173 2.63 14.63 -27.47
C GLU A 173 3.00 15.98 -26.83
N LEU A 174 3.60 16.86 -27.62
CA LEU A 174 3.92 18.23 -27.21
C LEU A 174 2.80 19.23 -27.48
N ASN A 175 1.71 18.81 -28.12
CA ASN A 175 0.63 19.74 -28.46
C ASN A 175 -0.29 19.97 -27.25
N ARG A 176 -0.28 21.19 -26.74
CA ARG A 176 -1.19 21.62 -25.65
C ARG A 176 -1.77 22.99 -25.94
N THR A 177 -3.08 23.10 -25.78
CA THR A 177 -3.81 24.36 -25.90
C THR A 177 -4.12 24.89 -24.49
N GLY A 178 -3.82 26.17 -24.25
CA GLY A 178 -4.07 26.79 -22.94
C GLY A 178 -3.18 26.24 -21.85
N PHE A 179 -1.93 25.90 -22.18
CA PHE A 179 -0.95 25.48 -21.18
C PHE A 179 -0.52 26.71 -20.35
N ALA A 180 -0.63 26.56 -19.05
CA ALA A 180 -0.30 27.58 -18.09
C ALA A 180 1.07 27.29 -17.48
N THR A 181 1.99 28.24 -17.53
CA THR A 181 3.32 28.09 -16.92
C THR A 181 3.74 29.35 -16.20
N PHE A 182 4.59 29.18 -15.18
CA PHE A 182 5.17 30.26 -14.40
C PHE A 182 6.62 30.49 -14.85
N VAL A 183 6.97 31.70 -15.22
CA VAL A 183 8.31 32.05 -15.73
C VAL A 183 9.28 32.26 -14.56
N ARG A 184 9.89 31.17 -14.10
CA ARG A 184 10.78 31.17 -12.92
C ARG A 184 12.18 31.72 -13.23
N LYS A 185 12.81 32.25 -12.18
CA LYS A 185 14.23 32.63 -12.24
C LYS A 185 15.14 31.40 -12.27
N GLU A 186 14.79 30.39 -11.49
CA GLU A 186 15.55 29.14 -11.39
C GLU A 186 14.84 28.02 -12.18
N GLU A 187 15.62 27.19 -12.82
CA GLU A 187 15.13 26.05 -13.59
C GLU A 187 14.77 24.90 -12.66
N ARG A 188 13.76 24.11 -13.04
CA ARG A 188 13.36 22.90 -12.31
C ARG A 188 13.29 21.73 -13.28
N ASP A 189 13.81 20.58 -12.86
CA ASP A 189 13.83 19.35 -13.67
C ASP A 189 12.42 18.84 -14.04
N THR A 190 11.39 19.32 -13.32
CA THR A 190 9.98 18.99 -13.58
C THR A 190 9.26 19.94 -14.53
N GLU A 191 9.98 20.88 -15.19
CA GLU A 191 9.35 21.85 -16.08
C GLU A 191 8.98 21.19 -17.43
N TRP A 192 7.70 21.36 -17.84
CA TRP A 192 7.20 20.89 -19.13
C TRP A 192 7.29 22.00 -20.18
N PRO A 193 7.63 21.70 -21.43
CA PRO A 193 8.03 20.41 -22.01
C PRO A 193 9.49 20.01 -21.75
N TYR A 194 10.33 20.92 -21.30
CA TYR A 194 11.73 20.71 -20.90
C TYR A 194 12.19 21.83 -19.96
N ASN A 195 13.25 21.57 -19.23
CA ASN A 195 13.85 22.51 -18.30
C ASN A 195 14.30 23.81 -18.98
N GLY A 196 13.86 24.95 -18.48
CA GLY A 196 14.15 26.29 -19.03
C GLY A 196 13.21 26.77 -20.14
N PHE A 197 12.16 25.98 -20.51
CA PHE A 197 11.21 26.37 -21.54
C PHE A 197 10.55 27.73 -21.27
N ALA A 198 10.09 27.97 -20.03
CA ALA A 198 9.39 29.21 -19.72
C ALA A 198 10.30 30.45 -19.87
N LYS A 199 11.60 30.32 -19.66
CA LYS A 199 12.57 31.42 -19.88
C LYS A 199 12.66 31.84 -21.36
N GLU A 200 12.45 30.92 -22.28
CA GLU A 200 12.43 31.19 -23.71
C GLU A 200 11.29 32.14 -24.14
N LEU A 201 10.27 32.26 -23.28
CA LEU A 201 9.10 33.11 -23.50
C LEU A 201 9.32 34.55 -23.04
N VAL A 202 10.38 34.85 -22.29
CA VAL A 202 10.67 36.19 -21.79
C VAL A 202 10.81 37.16 -22.95
N GLY A 203 10.17 38.32 -22.86
CA GLY A 203 10.17 39.37 -23.87
C GLY A 203 9.02 39.27 -24.89
N LEU A 204 8.30 38.18 -24.98
CA LEU A 204 7.12 38.05 -25.84
C LEU A 204 5.90 38.73 -25.20
N LYS A 205 4.98 39.21 -26.03
CA LYS A 205 3.71 39.80 -25.61
C LYS A 205 2.52 38.86 -25.90
N ALA A 206 1.42 39.12 -25.27
CA ALA A 206 0.18 38.44 -25.60
C ALA A 206 -0.15 38.58 -27.09
N GLY A 207 -0.48 37.48 -27.77
CA GLY A 207 -0.73 37.37 -29.21
C GLY A 207 0.52 37.09 -30.05
N GLU A 208 1.74 37.15 -29.50
CA GLU A 208 2.96 36.84 -30.24
C GLU A 208 3.27 35.34 -30.22
N SER A 209 3.88 34.87 -31.32
CA SER A 209 4.33 33.48 -31.46
C SER A 209 5.87 33.44 -31.63
N LYS A 210 6.48 32.41 -31.09
CA LYS A 210 7.91 32.11 -31.23
C LYS A 210 8.09 30.64 -31.51
N THR A 211 8.98 30.30 -32.42
CA THR A 211 9.42 28.90 -32.62
C THR A 211 10.70 28.68 -31.87
N VAL A 212 10.71 27.70 -31.00
CA VAL A 212 11.86 27.29 -30.20
C VAL A 212 12.28 25.89 -30.66
N LYS A 213 13.56 25.68 -30.80
CA LYS A 213 14.15 24.39 -31.16
C LYS A 213 14.83 23.79 -29.95
N HIS A 214 14.44 22.56 -29.58
CA HIS A 214 15.04 21.85 -28.46
C HIS A 214 15.50 20.45 -28.87
N ASP A 215 16.70 20.07 -28.37
CA ASP A 215 17.31 18.77 -28.60
C ASP A 215 17.09 17.89 -27.36
N PHE A 216 16.20 16.90 -27.50
CA PHE A 216 15.91 15.97 -26.40
C PHE A 216 17.00 14.90 -26.29
N PRO A 217 17.52 14.59 -25.07
CA PRO A 217 18.55 13.58 -24.88
C PRO A 217 17.99 12.16 -25.13
N GLU A 218 18.87 11.19 -25.38
CA GLU A 218 18.50 9.77 -25.55
C GLU A 218 17.93 9.14 -24.27
N THR A 219 18.17 9.75 -23.12
CA THR A 219 17.65 9.33 -21.81
C THR A 219 16.27 9.91 -21.49
N TRP A 220 15.65 10.66 -22.41
CA TRP A 220 14.35 11.29 -22.16
C TRP A 220 13.26 10.26 -21.89
N GLU A 221 12.30 10.59 -21.01
CA GLU A 221 11.26 9.65 -20.57
C GLU A 221 10.28 9.27 -21.69
N VAL A 222 10.03 10.20 -22.63
CA VAL A 222 9.08 9.98 -23.74
C VAL A 222 9.83 9.38 -24.94
N GLU A 223 9.53 8.13 -25.28
CA GLU A 223 10.18 7.37 -26.37
C GLU A 223 10.18 8.11 -27.71
N GLU A 224 9.08 8.81 -28.03
CA GLU A 224 8.91 9.51 -29.31
C GLU A 224 9.81 10.74 -29.44
N LEU A 225 10.34 11.26 -28.35
CA LEU A 225 11.21 12.44 -28.30
C LEU A 225 12.69 12.10 -28.11
N LYS A 226 13.04 10.88 -27.70
CA LYS A 226 14.43 10.47 -27.44
C LYS A 226 15.37 10.75 -28.61
N GLY A 227 16.43 11.49 -28.35
CA GLY A 227 17.47 11.81 -29.32
C GLY A 227 17.02 12.66 -30.51
N LYS A 228 15.82 13.26 -30.44
CA LYS A 228 15.27 14.08 -31.52
C LYS A 228 15.40 15.57 -31.24
N SER A 229 15.66 16.31 -32.30
CA SER A 229 15.58 17.77 -32.32
C SER A 229 14.16 18.16 -32.82
N VAL A 230 13.41 18.83 -31.96
CA VAL A 230 12.00 19.15 -32.23
C VAL A 230 11.82 20.67 -32.27
N GLU A 231 11.07 21.15 -33.29
CA GLU A 231 10.63 22.54 -33.38
C GLU A 231 9.26 22.68 -32.71
N ILE A 232 9.18 23.63 -31.77
CA ILE A 232 8.02 23.89 -30.94
C ILE A 232 7.56 25.32 -31.22
N GLU A 233 6.39 25.46 -31.79
CA GLU A 233 5.73 26.76 -31.98
C GLU A 233 4.92 27.09 -30.73
N VAL A 234 5.24 28.22 -30.09
CA VAL A 234 4.55 28.69 -28.89
C VAL A 234 3.84 30.00 -29.19
N THR A 235 2.56 30.05 -28.91
CA THR A 235 1.73 31.27 -29.04
C THR A 235 1.28 31.73 -27.67
N VAL A 236 1.64 32.94 -27.26
CA VAL A 236 1.26 33.53 -25.98
C VAL A 236 -0.18 34.02 -26.06
N LYS A 237 -1.08 33.50 -25.22
CA LYS A 237 -2.48 33.94 -25.12
C LYS A 237 -2.67 35.09 -24.15
N THR A 238 -2.19 34.91 -22.93
CA THR A 238 -2.32 35.94 -21.88
C THR A 238 -1.07 35.95 -21.03
N VAL A 239 -0.70 37.16 -20.59
CA VAL A 239 0.36 37.40 -19.63
C VAL A 239 -0.29 37.91 -18.36
N ARG A 240 0.01 37.27 -17.24
CA ARG A 240 -0.46 37.71 -15.92
C ARG A 240 0.76 38.06 -15.07
N GLY A 241 0.85 39.31 -14.70
CA GLY A 241 1.82 39.76 -13.70
C GLY A 241 1.46 39.15 -12.37
N VAL A 242 2.45 38.57 -11.71
CA VAL A 242 2.29 37.91 -10.39
C VAL A 242 2.85 38.85 -9.34
N THR A 243 2.04 39.19 -8.36
CA THR A 243 2.45 39.93 -7.17
C THR A 243 2.54 38.94 -6.01
N LEU A 244 3.77 38.70 -5.56
CA LEU A 244 4.01 37.85 -4.40
C LEU A 244 3.76 38.64 -3.11
N PRO A 245 3.11 38.05 -2.10
CA PRO A 245 2.96 38.70 -0.80
C PRO A 245 4.32 38.92 -0.14
N ASP A 246 4.48 40.05 0.55
CA ASP A 246 5.66 40.30 1.37
C ASP A 246 5.69 39.36 2.59
N VAL A 247 6.88 38.89 2.95
CA VAL A 247 7.07 38.05 4.15
C VAL A 247 6.98 38.94 5.38
N ASN A 248 5.79 39.02 5.94
CA ASN A 248 5.45 39.82 7.12
C ASN A 248 4.48 39.07 8.03
N ASP A 249 4.12 39.63 9.17
CA ASP A 249 3.20 39.03 10.14
C ASP A 249 1.80 38.81 9.57
N GLU A 250 1.36 39.62 8.60
CA GLU A 250 0.08 39.42 7.93
C GLU A 250 0.11 38.17 7.05
N PHE A 251 1.20 37.93 6.35
CA PHE A 251 1.41 36.72 5.58
C PHE A 251 1.50 35.48 6.47
N ALA A 252 2.18 35.56 7.61
CA ALA A 252 2.23 34.47 8.59
C ALA A 252 0.83 34.07 9.09
N LYS A 253 -0.04 35.06 9.38
CA LYS A 253 -1.44 34.82 9.76
C LYS A 253 -2.27 34.24 8.62
N MET A 254 -2.06 34.71 7.40
CA MET A 254 -2.78 34.26 6.20
C MET A 254 -2.47 32.78 5.87
N THR A 255 -1.24 32.32 6.09
CA THR A 255 -0.85 30.93 5.92
C THR A 255 -1.33 30.00 7.04
N GLY A 256 -1.68 30.57 8.19
CA GLY A 256 -2.05 29.81 9.38
C GLY A 256 -0.87 29.19 10.13
N ALA A 257 0.36 29.52 9.73
CA ALA A 257 1.58 28.97 10.34
C ALA A 257 1.92 29.61 11.69
N GLY A 258 1.39 30.82 11.96
CA GLY A 258 1.59 31.55 13.22
C GLY A 258 1.21 33.02 13.12
N GLU A 259 1.48 33.78 14.19
CA GLU A 259 1.16 35.20 14.24
C GLU A 259 2.32 36.12 13.82
N THR A 260 3.54 35.57 13.70
CA THR A 260 4.77 36.32 13.39
C THR A 260 5.58 35.66 12.28
N VAL A 261 6.46 36.43 11.64
CA VAL A 261 7.41 35.93 10.63
C VAL A 261 8.30 34.83 11.21
N ASP A 262 8.76 34.99 12.45
CA ASP A 262 9.64 33.99 13.09
C ASP A 262 8.92 32.64 13.24
N ALA A 263 7.64 32.64 13.64
CA ALA A 263 6.82 31.43 13.73
C ALA A 263 6.58 30.79 12.36
N LEU A 264 6.36 31.60 11.31
CA LEU A 264 6.27 31.12 9.93
C LEU A 264 7.56 30.44 9.48
N MET A 265 8.71 31.07 9.70
CA MET A 265 10.02 30.53 9.31
C MET A 265 10.32 29.22 10.04
N GLU A 266 10.00 29.14 11.33
CA GLU A 266 10.16 27.90 12.11
C GLU A 266 9.24 26.78 11.57
N ALA A 267 7.99 27.10 11.25
CA ALA A 267 7.05 26.16 10.68
C ALA A 267 7.49 25.65 9.31
N VAL A 268 7.94 26.54 8.40
CA VAL A 268 8.46 26.17 7.08
C VAL A 268 9.71 25.29 7.22
N LYS A 269 10.65 25.69 8.08
CA LYS A 269 11.86 24.90 8.34
C LYS A 269 11.52 23.49 8.83
N LYS A 270 10.63 23.39 9.81
CA LYS A 270 10.17 22.11 10.35
C LYS A 270 9.48 21.25 9.29
N ASP A 271 8.65 21.84 8.42
CA ASP A 271 7.98 21.12 7.33
C ASP A 271 9.00 20.56 6.34
N VAL A 272 9.99 21.38 5.92
CA VAL A 272 11.09 20.98 5.02
C VAL A 272 11.93 19.86 5.64
N GLU A 273 12.32 19.99 6.90
CA GLU A 273 13.07 18.96 7.63
C GLU A 273 12.26 17.66 7.73
N THR A 274 10.99 17.74 8.13
CA THR A 274 10.12 16.56 8.27
C THR A 274 9.93 15.84 6.95
N ARG A 275 9.71 16.58 5.86
CA ARG A 275 9.53 16.02 4.52
C ARG A 275 10.80 15.38 4.00
N SER A 276 11.93 16.06 4.11
CA SER A 276 13.23 15.54 3.71
C SER A 276 13.63 14.29 4.52
N GLN A 277 13.34 14.29 5.82
CA GLN A 277 13.59 13.12 6.67
C GLN A 277 12.71 11.95 6.26
N ALA A 278 11.42 12.18 6.01
CA ALA A 278 10.51 11.13 5.57
C ALA A 278 10.94 10.50 4.23
N GLU A 279 11.34 11.31 3.25
CA GLU A 279 11.86 10.84 1.96
C GLU A 279 13.14 10.01 2.12
N TYR A 280 14.04 10.45 3.01
CA TYR A 280 15.26 9.70 3.32
C TYR A 280 14.95 8.40 4.04
N ASP A 281 14.06 8.43 5.04
CA ASP A 281 13.63 7.25 5.80
C ASP A 281 12.97 6.20 4.88
N ASP A 282 12.08 6.62 3.98
CA ASP A 282 11.44 5.73 3.03
C ASP A 282 12.48 4.98 2.17
N LYS A 283 13.46 5.71 1.63
CA LYS A 283 14.53 5.12 0.83
C LYS A 283 15.43 4.22 1.68
N TYR A 284 15.85 4.70 2.85
CA TYR A 284 16.69 3.95 3.78
C TYR A 284 16.05 2.62 4.17
N PHE A 285 14.76 2.62 4.51
CA PHE A 285 14.06 1.40 4.88
C PHE A 285 13.86 0.44 3.71
N VAL A 286 13.64 0.93 2.50
CA VAL A 286 13.61 0.07 1.30
C VAL A 286 14.95 -0.64 1.12
N ASP A 287 16.05 0.10 1.14
CA ASP A 287 17.40 -0.45 0.96
C ASP A 287 17.78 -1.40 2.10
N LEU A 288 17.43 -1.07 3.36
CA LEU A 288 17.68 -1.93 4.52
C LEU A 288 16.91 -3.26 4.45
N ILE A 289 15.65 -3.20 4.07
CA ILE A 289 14.81 -4.40 3.92
C ILE A 289 15.34 -5.30 2.79
N GLU A 290 15.73 -4.73 1.64
CA GLU A 290 16.34 -5.53 0.56
C GLU A 290 17.64 -6.18 1.04
N LYS A 291 18.45 -5.49 1.82
CA LYS A 291 19.69 -6.05 2.38
C LYS A 291 19.43 -7.17 3.41
N ILE A 292 18.40 -7.06 4.25
CA ILE A 292 17.99 -8.14 5.16
C ILE A 292 17.48 -9.33 4.36
N LYS A 293 16.70 -9.06 3.30
CA LYS A 293 16.11 -10.07 2.42
C LYS A 293 17.16 -10.93 1.69
N GLU A 294 18.34 -10.37 1.37
CA GLU A 294 19.45 -11.14 0.77
C GLU A 294 19.86 -12.33 1.65
N GLY A 295 19.76 -12.22 2.97
CA GLY A 295 20.07 -13.28 3.93
C GLY A 295 18.86 -14.11 4.40
N ALA A 296 17.66 -13.69 4.06
CA ALA A 296 16.41 -14.31 4.48
C ALA A 296 15.92 -15.37 3.46
N THR A 297 15.11 -16.31 3.95
CA THR A 297 14.39 -17.26 3.10
C THR A 297 12.89 -17.05 3.27
N ILE A 298 12.19 -16.66 2.21
CA ILE A 298 10.75 -16.41 2.21
C ILE A 298 10.08 -17.43 1.29
N LYS A 299 9.14 -18.21 1.83
CA LYS A 299 8.37 -19.22 1.09
C LYS A 299 6.89 -18.86 1.16
N TYR A 300 6.24 -18.84 0.02
CA TYR A 300 4.79 -18.62 -0.10
C TYR A 300 4.25 -19.21 -1.40
N HIS A 301 2.96 -19.48 -1.44
CA HIS A 301 2.29 -19.96 -2.64
C HIS A 301 1.94 -18.78 -3.57
N GLU A 302 1.91 -19.01 -4.89
CA GLU A 302 1.60 -17.98 -5.90
C GLU A 302 0.27 -17.25 -5.64
N HIS A 303 -0.73 -17.95 -5.15
CA HIS A 303 -2.01 -17.36 -4.76
C HIS A 303 -1.88 -16.19 -3.77
N THR A 304 -0.86 -16.19 -2.92
CA THR A 304 -0.60 -15.07 -2.00
C THR A 304 -0.18 -13.79 -2.75
N ILE A 305 0.58 -13.95 -3.85
CA ILE A 305 0.94 -12.82 -4.74
C ILE A 305 -0.31 -12.31 -5.48
N GLU A 306 -1.17 -13.23 -5.96
CA GLU A 306 -2.41 -12.86 -6.66
C GLU A 306 -3.32 -12.04 -5.75
N HIS A 307 -3.49 -12.47 -4.50
CA HIS A 307 -4.29 -11.75 -3.51
C HIS A 307 -3.71 -10.35 -3.21
N GLU A 308 -2.39 -10.25 -3.04
CA GLU A 308 -1.73 -8.95 -2.85
C GLU A 308 -1.84 -8.07 -4.11
N GLY A 309 -1.81 -8.69 -5.30
CA GLY A 309 -2.06 -8.01 -6.57
C GLY A 309 -3.46 -7.39 -6.66
N GLU A 310 -4.48 -8.04 -6.11
CA GLU A 310 -5.84 -7.47 -6.02
C GLU A 310 -5.86 -6.22 -5.12
N HIS A 311 -5.11 -6.20 -4.02
CA HIS A 311 -4.95 -5.02 -3.18
C HIS A 311 -4.26 -3.88 -3.94
N VAL A 312 -3.16 -4.15 -4.65
CA VAL A 312 -2.45 -3.15 -5.47
C VAL A 312 -3.38 -2.55 -6.52
N LEU A 313 -4.18 -3.37 -7.21
CA LEU A 313 -5.17 -2.90 -8.18
C LEU A 313 -6.29 -2.07 -7.53
N SER A 314 -6.76 -2.46 -6.36
CA SER A 314 -7.76 -1.72 -5.61
C SER A 314 -7.24 -0.35 -5.20
N ASP A 315 -6.01 -0.27 -4.71
CA ASP A 315 -5.35 1.00 -4.35
C ASP A 315 -5.19 1.92 -5.56
N LEU A 316 -4.80 1.35 -6.73
CA LEU A 316 -4.73 2.09 -7.99
C LEU A 316 -6.12 2.60 -8.42
N SER A 317 -7.14 1.74 -8.36
CA SER A 317 -8.52 2.11 -8.69
C SER A 317 -9.04 3.27 -7.83
N ASN A 318 -8.75 3.24 -6.53
CA ASN A 318 -9.13 4.30 -5.61
C ASN A 318 -8.46 5.63 -5.95
N ARG A 319 -7.15 5.61 -6.25
CA ARG A 319 -6.42 6.82 -6.67
C ARG A 319 -6.93 7.39 -7.98
N LEU A 320 -7.18 6.54 -8.98
CA LEU A 320 -7.73 6.98 -10.26
C LEU A 320 -9.14 7.56 -10.10
N SER A 321 -9.97 6.94 -9.26
CA SER A 321 -11.33 7.43 -8.98
C SER A 321 -11.34 8.83 -8.36
N GLN A 322 -10.37 9.15 -7.48
CA GLN A 322 -10.18 10.49 -6.93
C GLN A 322 -9.83 11.53 -8.01
N GLN A 323 -9.20 11.09 -9.10
CA GLN A 323 -8.88 11.90 -10.27
C GLN A 323 -9.98 11.88 -11.35
N GLY A 324 -11.12 11.22 -11.07
CA GLY A 324 -12.24 11.11 -12.01
C GLY A 324 -12.00 10.13 -13.14
N MET A 325 -11.07 9.20 -13.01
CA MET A 325 -10.74 8.18 -14.01
C MET A 325 -11.05 6.77 -13.46
N ASP A 326 -11.49 5.86 -14.32
CA ASP A 326 -11.63 4.45 -13.99
C ASP A 326 -10.49 3.60 -14.60
N LEU A 327 -10.33 2.37 -14.08
CA LEU A 327 -9.29 1.45 -14.53
C LEU A 327 -9.39 1.10 -16.02
N GLU A 328 -10.62 0.98 -16.57
CA GLU A 328 -10.78 0.65 -17.99
C GLU A 328 -10.28 1.79 -18.90
N THR A 329 -10.58 3.03 -18.54
CA THR A 329 -10.08 4.21 -19.23
C THR A 329 -8.57 4.31 -19.11
N TYR A 330 -8.02 4.04 -17.94
CA TYR A 330 -6.58 4.02 -17.70
C TYR A 330 -5.87 3.00 -18.59
N PHE A 331 -6.37 1.76 -18.69
CA PHE A 331 -5.79 0.74 -19.57
C PHE A 331 -5.88 1.13 -21.05
N LYS A 332 -6.99 1.76 -21.49
CA LYS A 332 -7.14 2.26 -22.85
C LYS A 332 -6.12 3.36 -23.18
N VAL A 333 -5.91 4.31 -22.26
CA VAL A 333 -4.92 5.39 -22.43
C VAL A 333 -3.51 4.81 -22.54
N ARG A 334 -3.19 3.78 -21.76
CA ARG A 334 -1.88 3.11 -21.80
C ARG A 334 -1.75 2.05 -22.91
N SER A 335 -2.80 1.83 -23.69
CA SER A 335 -2.84 0.82 -24.77
C SER A 335 -2.46 -0.59 -24.29
N THR A 336 -2.86 -0.94 -23.06
CA THR A 336 -2.59 -2.24 -22.43
C THR A 336 -3.88 -2.97 -22.07
N THR A 337 -3.82 -4.30 -21.89
CA THR A 337 -4.94 -5.07 -21.32
C THR A 337 -4.75 -5.22 -19.81
N ARG A 338 -5.85 -5.54 -19.10
CA ARG A 338 -5.78 -5.81 -17.66
C ARG A 338 -4.80 -6.94 -17.35
N GLU A 339 -4.82 -8.01 -18.13
CA GLU A 339 -3.99 -9.19 -17.93
C GLU A 339 -2.50 -8.86 -18.11
N GLN A 340 -2.16 -8.12 -19.17
CA GLN A 340 -0.79 -7.66 -19.41
C GLN A 340 -0.31 -6.73 -18.29
N PHE A 341 -1.14 -5.76 -17.89
CA PHE A 341 -0.80 -4.83 -16.82
C PHE A 341 -0.59 -5.55 -15.49
N VAL A 342 -1.44 -6.56 -15.19
CA VAL A 342 -1.28 -7.36 -13.96
C VAL A 342 0.03 -8.13 -13.97
N GLU A 343 0.38 -8.76 -15.09
CA GLU A 343 1.60 -9.57 -15.18
C GLU A 343 2.87 -8.72 -15.15
N GLU A 344 2.89 -7.61 -15.89
CA GLU A 344 4.10 -6.80 -16.10
C GLU A 344 4.34 -5.77 -14.99
N GLU A 345 3.27 -5.18 -14.42
CA GLU A 345 3.39 -4.08 -13.45
C GLU A 345 2.89 -4.44 -12.05
N VAL A 346 1.73 -5.13 -11.95
CA VAL A 346 1.12 -5.40 -10.64
C VAL A 346 1.85 -6.51 -9.90
N LYS A 347 2.12 -7.65 -10.55
CA LYS A 347 2.79 -8.79 -9.89
C LYS A 347 4.16 -8.44 -9.31
N PRO A 348 5.05 -7.71 -10.01
CA PRO A 348 6.34 -7.31 -9.44
C PRO A 348 6.19 -6.40 -8.21
N VAL A 349 5.23 -5.47 -8.25
CA VAL A 349 4.93 -4.57 -7.12
C VAL A 349 4.33 -5.35 -5.95
N ALA A 350 3.34 -6.22 -6.24
CA ALA A 350 2.71 -7.08 -5.25
C ALA A 350 3.72 -8.00 -4.57
N LYS A 351 4.64 -8.60 -5.33
CA LYS A 351 5.71 -9.43 -4.79
C LYS A 351 6.59 -8.67 -3.81
N LYS A 352 7.07 -7.49 -4.19
CA LYS A 352 7.91 -6.66 -3.31
C LYS A 352 7.17 -6.25 -2.04
N ARG A 353 5.90 -5.86 -2.18
CA ARG A 353 5.06 -5.44 -1.05
C ARG A 353 4.78 -6.61 -0.10
N LEU A 354 4.44 -7.77 -0.64
CA LEU A 354 4.23 -9.01 0.11
C LEU A 354 5.49 -9.41 0.90
N GLU A 355 6.63 -9.54 0.21
CA GLU A 355 7.89 -9.97 0.84
C GLU A 355 8.34 -9.00 1.94
N ARG A 356 8.16 -7.68 1.73
CA ARG A 356 8.40 -6.66 2.75
C ARG A 356 7.47 -6.84 3.96
N GLY A 357 6.18 -7.04 3.73
CA GLY A 357 5.19 -7.26 4.79
C GLY A 357 5.53 -8.50 5.61
N LEU A 358 5.74 -9.63 4.94
CA LEU A 358 6.08 -10.90 5.59
C LEU A 358 7.36 -10.82 6.43
N LEU A 359 8.38 -10.13 5.92
CA LEU A 359 9.63 -9.92 6.65
C LEU A 359 9.40 -9.09 7.92
N LEU A 360 8.66 -7.98 7.82
CA LEU A 360 8.36 -7.13 8.98
C LEU A 360 7.48 -7.83 10.00
N ASP A 361 6.49 -8.61 9.56
CA ASP A 361 5.65 -9.42 10.44
C ASP A 361 6.47 -10.46 11.21
N GLU A 362 7.46 -11.07 10.54
CA GLU A 362 8.35 -12.02 11.19
C GLU A 362 9.29 -11.33 12.19
N VAL A 363 9.80 -10.12 11.89
CA VAL A 363 10.55 -9.30 12.87
C VAL A 363 9.69 -9.00 14.08
N VAL A 364 8.42 -8.57 13.88
CA VAL A 364 7.48 -8.36 14.99
C VAL A 364 7.33 -9.60 15.86
N ARG A 365 7.23 -10.77 15.24
CA ARG A 365 7.07 -12.06 15.93
C ARG A 365 8.31 -12.48 16.71
N VAL A 366 9.48 -12.40 16.08
CA VAL A 366 10.76 -12.84 16.68
C VAL A 366 11.17 -11.92 17.80
N GLU A 367 11.09 -10.61 17.60
CA GLU A 367 11.43 -9.59 18.59
C GLU A 367 10.34 -9.38 19.65
N LYS A 368 9.20 -10.08 19.53
CA LYS A 368 8.04 -9.97 20.44
C LYS A 368 7.60 -8.52 20.65
N ILE A 369 7.57 -7.75 19.58
CA ILE A 369 7.19 -6.33 19.61
C ILE A 369 5.75 -6.22 20.11
N GLN A 370 5.56 -5.45 21.18
CA GLN A 370 4.24 -5.25 21.78
C GLN A 370 3.60 -3.96 21.28
N LEU A 371 2.28 -4.03 21.12
CA LEU A 371 1.48 -2.86 20.80
C LEU A 371 1.36 -1.95 22.01
N ASP A 372 1.75 -0.70 21.86
CA ASP A 372 1.57 0.33 22.87
C ASP A 372 0.21 1.00 22.70
N ASN A 373 -0.56 1.07 23.77
CA ASN A 373 -1.90 1.64 23.75
C ASN A 373 -1.89 3.15 23.45
N GLU A 374 -0.90 3.89 23.94
CA GLU A 374 -0.79 5.34 23.68
C GLU A 374 -0.49 5.60 22.19
N ALA A 375 0.43 4.83 21.61
CA ALA A 375 0.76 4.90 20.20
C ALA A 375 -0.42 4.48 19.32
N LEU A 376 -1.19 3.46 19.75
CA LEU A 376 -2.40 3.02 19.04
C LEU A 376 -3.47 4.10 19.06
N ASP A 377 -3.75 4.71 20.23
CA ASP A 377 -4.75 5.76 20.37
C ASP A 377 -4.37 7.00 19.55
N ALA A 378 -3.08 7.37 19.53
CA ALA A 378 -2.57 8.46 18.72
C ALA A 378 -2.78 8.19 17.22
N GLU A 379 -2.40 7.00 16.73
CA GLU A 379 -2.53 6.62 15.32
C GLU A 379 -4.00 6.50 14.89
N TYR A 380 -4.85 5.96 15.77
CA TYR A 380 -6.30 5.87 15.55
C TYR A 380 -6.91 7.26 15.39
N ASN A 381 -6.57 8.20 16.28
CA ASN A 381 -7.05 9.59 16.20
C ASN A 381 -6.52 10.31 14.96
N ASN A 382 -5.26 10.09 14.56
CA ASN A 382 -4.69 10.63 13.34
C ASN A 382 -5.45 10.14 12.11
N THR A 383 -5.75 8.84 12.04
CA THR A 383 -6.52 8.25 10.95
C THR A 383 -7.93 8.81 10.88
N LEU A 384 -8.62 8.93 12.02
CA LEU A 384 -9.95 9.56 12.10
C LEU A 384 -9.94 11.02 11.61
N ASN A 385 -8.96 11.80 12.06
CA ASN A 385 -8.82 13.20 11.64
C ASN A 385 -8.55 13.31 10.14
N GLY A 386 -7.69 12.46 9.58
CA GLY A 386 -7.43 12.41 8.15
C GLY A 386 -8.68 12.10 7.33
N LEU A 387 -9.48 11.12 7.75
CA LEU A 387 -10.75 10.77 7.10
C LEU A 387 -11.79 11.91 7.21
N ALA A 388 -11.86 12.59 8.35
CA ALA A 388 -12.73 13.74 8.54
C ALA A 388 -12.33 14.91 7.64
N GLN A 389 -11.04 15.19 7.48
CA GLN A 389 -10.52 16.22 6.56
C GLN A 389 -10.82 15.91 5.09
N GLN A 390 -10.88 14.63 4.72
CA GLN A 390 -11.31 14.16 3.39
C GLN A 390 -12.83 14.25 3.19
N GLY A 391 -13.58 14.76 4.17
CA GLY A 391 -15.02 14.97 4.09
C GLY A 391 -15.86 13.74 4.45
N MET A 392 -15.28 12.74 5.12
CA MET A 392 -16.03 11.58 5.58
C MET A 392 -16.91 11.97 6.77
N ASP A 393 -18.22 11.85 6.60
CA ASP A 393 -19.21 12.09 7.67
C ASP A 393 -19.54 10.76 8.38
N PHE A 394 -18.93 10.54 9.52
CA PHE A 394 -19.14 9.34 10.34
C PHE A 394 -20.59 9.16 10.81
N SER A 395 -21.42 10.21 10.80
CA SER A 395 -22.83 10.11 11.16
C SER A 395 -23.70 9.48 10.06
N LYS A 396 -23.22 9.52 8.80
CA LYS A 396 -23.94 9.04 7.60
C LYS A 396 -23.50 7.67 7.11
N ILE A 397 -22.77 6.91 7.91
CA ILE A 397 -22.28 5.59 7.52
C ILE A 397 -23.45 4.62 7.29
N ARG A 398 -23.42 3.93 6.12
CA ARG A 398 -24.38 2.89 5.79
C ARG A 398 -24.38 1.78 6.84
N GLY A 399 -25.58 1.38 7.34
CA GLY A 399 -25.70 0.34 8.36
C GLY A 399 -25.85 0.86 9.79
N GLY A 400 -25.88 2.18 10.01
CA GLY A 400 -26.09 2.79 11.32
C GLY A 400 -25.04 2.35 12.35
N LYS A 401 -25.44 2.04 13.59
CA LYS A 401 -24.51 1.64 14.66
C LYS A 401 -23.63 0.43 14.34
N LYS A 402 -24.15 -0.54 13.54
CA LYS A 402 -23.38 -1.72 13.13
C LYS A 402 -22.29 -1.34 12.13
N GLY A 403 -22.62 -0.49 11.14
CA GLY A 403 -21.65 0.00 10.17
C GLY A 403 -20.57 0.88 10.82
N GLN A 404 -20.97 1.74 11.78
CA GLN A 404 -20.02 2.54 12.56
C GLN A 404 -19.05 1.65 13.36
N LYS A 405 -19.56 0.61 14.03
CA LYS A 405 -18.72 -0.32 14.77
C LYS A 405 -17.73 -1.07 13.85
N GLN A 406 -18.19 -1.56 12.71
CA GLN A 406 -17.32 -2.24 11.73
C GLN A 406 -16.22 -1.31 11.19
N LEU A 407 -16.55 -0.05 10.90
CA LEU A 407 -15.55 0.93 10.48
C LEU A 407 -14.55 1.24 11.59
N SER A 408 -15.02 1.43 12.82
CA SER A 408 -14.15 1.67 13.97
C SER A 408 -13.19 0.50 14.21
N GLU A 409 -13.68 -0.75 14.11
CA GLU A 409 -12.85 -1.96 14.21
C GLU A 409 -11.82 -2.03 13.08
N ALA A 410 -12.21 -1.69 11.84
CA ALA A 410 -11.29 -1.67 10.70
C ALA A 410 -10.19 -0.60 10.86
N ILE A 411 -10.56 0.62 11.29
CA ILE A 411 -9.60 1.68 11.58
C ILE A 411 -8.65 1.27 12.72
N ALA A 412 -9.16 0.63 13.78
CA ALA A 412 -8.32 0.17 14.87
C ALA A 412 -7.32 -0.92 14.43
N MET A 413 -7.74 -1.87 13.58
CA MET A 413 -6.86 -2.88 13.02
C MET A 413 -5.79 -2.26 12.12
N GLU A 414 -6.16 -1.34 11.24
CA GLU A 414 -5.25 -0.63 10.36
C GLU A 414 -4.24 0.22 11.17
N SER A 415 -4.71 0.94 12.19
CA SER A 415 -3.85 1.72 13.09
C SER A 415 -2.87 0.82 13.85
N ALA A 416 -3.33 -0.34 14.34
CA ALA A 416 -2.47 -1.30 15.00
C ALA A 416 -1.38 -1.84 14.06
N SER A 417 -1.75 -2.21 12.83
CA SER A 417 -0.80 -2.65 11.79
C SER A 417 0.26 -1.59 11.50
N ARG A 418 -0.14 -0.33 11.33
CA ARG A 418 0.80 0.80 11.09
C ARG A 418 1.76 1.02 12.26
N VAL A 419 1.26 0.97 13.49
CA VAL A 419 2.11 1.11 14.70
C VAL A 419 3.11 -0.04 14.77
N MET A 420 2.67 -1.28 14.53
CA MET A 420 3.56 -2.45 14.57
C MET A 420 4.62 -2.39 13.46
N THR A 421 4.23 -2.04 12.23
CA THR A 421 5.16 -1.84 11.10
C THR A 421 6.20 -0.77 11.42
N ARG A 422 5.79 0.39 11.97
CA ARG A 422 6.71 1.45 12.36
C ARG A 422 7.70 0.98 13.42
N LYS A 423 7.23 0.30 14.48
CA LYS A 423 8.10 -0.27 15.51
C LYS A 423 9.08 -1.30 14.96
N ALA A 424 8.64 -2.15 14.02
CA ALA A 424 9.52 -3.10 13.35
C ALA A 424 10.60 -2.40 12.53
N LEU A 425 10.24 -1.33 11.80
CA LEU A 425 11.20 -0.52 11.05
C LEU A 425 12.22 0.18 11.96
N GLU A 426 11.78 0.75 13.08
CA GLU A 426 12.65 1.34 14.09
C GLU A 426 13.58 0.30 14.70
N MET A 427 13.07 -0.91 14.96
CA MET A 427 13.86 -2.03 15.49
C MET A 427 14.96 -2.43 14.52
N ILE A 428 14.64 -2.72 13.25
CA ILE A 428 15.66 -3.11 12.27
C ILE A 428 16.65 -1.97 11.99
N LYS A 429 16.22 -0.70 12.08
CA LYS A 429 17.14 0.46 12.03
C LYS A 429 18.13 0.46 13.19
N SER A 430 17.66 0.25 14.42
CA SER A 430 18.54 0.18 15.60
C SER A 430 19.53 -0.98 15.51
N ILE A 431 19.10 -2.13 14.98
CA ILE A 431 19.99 -3.28 14.72
C ILE A 431 21.05 -2.90 13.67
N ALA A 432 20.63 -2.29 12.56
CA ALA A 432 21.52 -1.91 11.47
C ALA A 432 22.56 -0.85 11.88
N MET A 433 22.17 0.05 12.79
CA MET A 433 23.08 1.06 13.38
C MET A 433 23.99 0.47 14.47
N GLY A 434 23.73 -0.73 14.96
CA GLY A 434 24.46 -1.35 16.05
C GLY A 434 24.09 -0.81 17.45
N GLU A 435 22.96 -0.16 17.57
CA GLU A 435 22.43 0.44 18.80
C GLU A 435 21.44 -0.49 19.55
N TYR A 436 21.10 -1.62 18.92
CA TYR A 436 20.14 -2.57 19.45
C TYR A 436 20.64 -3.21 20.75
N LYS A 437 19.80 -3.15 21.79
CA LYS A 437 19.96 -3.89 23.03
C LYS A 437 18.83 -4.91 23.17
N PRO A 438 19.12 -6.21 23.38
CA PRO A 438 18.10 -7.21 23.61
C PRO A 438 17.21 -6.84 24.82
N VAL A 439 15.91 -7.08 24.71
CA VAL A 439 14.90 -6.71 25.75
C VAL A 439 15.22 -7.34 27.11
N GLU A 440 15.92 -8.46 27.15
CA GLU A 440 16.38 -9.12 28.40
C GLU A 440 17.49 -8.33 29.12
N GLU A 441 18.38 -7.67 28.37
CA GLU A 441 19.44 -6.82 28.94
C GLU A 441 18.89 -5.46 29.41
N ALA A 442 17.93 -4.87 28.70
CA ALA A 442 17.31 -3.61 29.10
C ALA A 442 16.54 -3.71 30.42
N LYS A 443 15.86 -4.85 30.68
CA LYS A 443 15.21 -5.10 31.97
C LYS A 443 16.19 -5.39 33.12
N ALA A 444 17.38 -5.88 32.80
CA ALA A 444 18.44 -6.11 33.80
C ALA A 444 19.14 -4.79 34.20
N GLU A 445 19.26 -3.83 33.28
CA GLU A 445 19.81 -2.50 33.58
C GLU A 445 18.82 -1.64 34.40
N GLU A 446 17.51 -1.65 34.09
CA GLU A 446 16.48 -0.95 34.91
C GLU A 446 16.40 -1.51 36.34
N THR A 447 16.53 -2.82 36.53
CA THR A 447 16.53 -3.42 37.87
C THR A 447 17.82 -3.15 38.68
N THR A 448 18.93 -2.82 38.00
CA THR A 448 20.20 -2.47 38.67
C THR A 448 20.27 -0.99 39.05
N GLU A 449 19.53 -0.09 38.37
CA GLU A 449 19.47 1.32 38.78
C GLU A 449 18.49 1.56 39.96
N GLU A 450 17.48 0.71 40.16
CA GLU A 450 16.55 0.81 41.30
C GLU A 450 17.08 0.21 42.61
N GLU A 451 18.16 -0.58 42.57
CA GLU A 451 18.80 -1.19 43.76
C GLU A 451 20.06 -0.48 44.27
N ALA A 452 20.33 0.77 43.89
CA ALA A 452 21.40 1.53 44.50
C ALA A 452 20.98 2.00 45.91
N PRO A 453 21.61 1.54 47.01
CA PRO A 453 21.17 1.89 48.34
C PRO A 453 21.45 3.35 48.65
N ALA A 454 20.41 4.06 49.11
CA ALA A 454 20.56 5.37 49.73
C ALA A 454 21.45 5.22 51.00
N GLU A 455 22.72 5.55 50.90
CA GLU A 455 23.61 5.66 52.05
C GLU A 455 23.09 6.73 53.02
N GLY A 456 22.85 6.27 54.19
CA GLY A 456 22.32 7.02 55.30
C GLY A 456 23.24 8.16 55.76
N ASN A 457 22.60 9.27 56.02
CA ASN A 457 23.18 10.36 56.79
C ASN A 457 22.61 10.28 58.20
N GLU A 458 23.31 9.53 59.06
CA GLU A 458 23.17 9.67 60.51
C GLU A 458 23.90 10.90 60.97
N GLU A 459 23.23 11.98 61.22
CA GLU A 459 23.76 13.11 61.95
C GLU A 459 23.26 13.08 63.40
N LYS A 460 24.22 12.88 64.29
CA LYS A 460 24.07 12.90 65.74
C LYS A 460 23.54 14.24 66.23
N ALA A 461 22.45 14.21 66.97
CA ALA A 461 22.13 15.29 67.89
C ALA A 461 22.46 14.82 69.34
N SER A 462 23.44 15.43 69.91
CA SER A 462 23.65 15.49 71.35
C SER A 462 23.39 16.89 71.81
N GLU A 463 22.60 16.98 72.84
CA GLU A 463 22.24 17.96 73.86
C GLU A 463 20.90 18.66 73.63
#